data_291e1a2daec13cff319694897f5607b0
#
_entry.id   291e1a2daec13cff319694897f5607b0
#
_cell.length_a   1.000
_cell.length_b   1.000
_cell.length_c   1.000
_cell.angle_alpha   90.00
_cell.angle_beta   90.00
_cell.angle_gamma   90.00
#
_symmetry.space_group_name_H-M   'P 1'
#
loop_
_entity.id
_entity.type
_entity.pdbx_description
1 polymer ?
#
loop_
_entity_poly.entity_id
_entity_poly.type
_entity_poly.pdbx_seq_one_letter_code
_entity_poly.pdbx_strand_id
1 'polypeptide(L)'
;MGTPSKQRLRDHVTGPFALRIALVAALACAAQPALARVVVKKGVYGAIALERETGQHGYVYNAATSRAAKNEALRQCGQPRCEVVLSFSNACGALAQGPKKYFTATGATQQEAQTKVLRLCADKACSVTAWACTR
;
A
#
# COMPACT_ATOMS: atom_id res chain seq x y z
N MET A 1 -28.91 -61.72 32.01
CA MET A 1 -28.26 -62.82 31.28
C MET A 1 -27.44 -62.14 30.21
N GLY A 2 -26.19 -62.21 30.09
CA GLY A 2 -25.07 -62.88 30.60
C GLY A 2 -23.84 -62.09 30.08
N THR A 3 -22.98 -61.81 30.98
CA THR A 3 -21.54 -61.64 30.70
C THR A 3 -21.01 -62.94 30.09
N PRO A 4 -19.83 -63.10 29.66
CA PRO A 4 -18.61 -62.38 30.02
C PRO A 4 -17.53 -62.31 28.91
N SER A 5 -16.52 -61.67 29.23
CA SER A 5 -15.14 -62.15 29.40
C SER A 5 -14.12 -61.88 28.34
N LYS A 6 -13.13 -61.34 28.91
CA LYS A 6 -11.72 -61.74 28.97
C LYS A 6 -10.86 -61.39 27.83
N GLN A 7 -10.00 -60.47 28.18
CA GLN A 7 -8.66 -60.73 28.66
C GLN A 7 -7.64 -61.11 27.62
N ARG A 8 -6.57 -60.45 27.84
CA ARG A 8 -5.16 -60.81 27.66
C ARG A 8 -4.68 -60.72 26.24
N LEU A 9 -3.71 -59.93 26.05
CA LEU A 9 -2.35 -60.33 26.30
C LEU A 9 -1.46 -59.13 26.42
N ARG A 10 -0.86 -59.04 27.54
CA ARG A 10 0.53 -58.72 27.76
C ARG A 10 1.38 -59.42 26.73
N ASP A 11 2.15 -58.68 26.02
CA ASP A 11 3.45 -59.14 25.58
C ASP A 11 4.46 -58.03 25.75
N HIS A 12 5.27 -58.27 26.75
CA HIS A 12 6.56 -57.65 26.93
C HIS A 12 7.40 -57.96 25.70
N VAL A 13 7.70 -56.93 24.93
CA VAL A 13 8.89 -56.99 24.11
C VAL A 13 9.84 -55.93 24.63
N THR A 14 10.50 -56.31 25.70
CA THR A 14 11.77 -55.68 26.11
C THR A 14 12.83 -56.23 25.19
N GLY A 15 13.08 -55.50 24.08
CA GLY A 15 14.21 -55.77 23.22
C GLY A 15 15.05 -54.48 23.07
N PRO A 16 16.38 -54.59 23.06
CA PRO A 16 17.28 -53.41 22.96
C PRO A 16 17.14 -52.64 21.67
N PHE A 17 16.26 -53.03 20.78
CA PHE A 17 15.97 -52.32 19.53
C PHE A 17 15.00 -51.16 19.69
N ALA A 18 14.18 -51.11 20.74
CA ALA A 18 13.24 -50.00 20.95
C ALA A 18 13.92 -48.70 21.38
N LEU A 19 15.11 -48.78 21.94
CA LEU A 19 15.84 -47.59 22.42
C LEU A 19 16.57 -46.81 21.30
N ARG A 20 16.83 -47.46 20.16
CA ARG A 20 17.51 -46.82 19.04
C ARG A 20 16.60 -46.04 18.10
N ILE A 21 15.31 -46.38 18.10
CA ILE A 21 14.33 -45.68 17.24
C ILE A 21 13.87 -44.36 17.89
N ALA A 22 13.87 -44.29 19.22
CA ALA A 22 13.46 -43.09 19.95
C ALA A 22 14.49 -41.94 19.83
N LEU A 23 15.78 -42.24 19.59
CA LEU A 23 16.83 -41.22 19.49
C LEU A 23 16.90 -40.55 18.10
N VAL A 24 16.38 -41.20 17.06
CA VAL A 24 16.38 -40.64 15.71
C VAL A 24 15.20 -39.67 15.47
N ALA A 25 14.11 -39.84 16.20
CA ALA A 25 12.93 -38.98 16.09
C ALA A 25 13.10 -37.62 16.77
N ALA A 26 14.08 -37.46 17.66
CA ALA A 26 14.30 -36.21 18.38
C ALA A 26 15.17 -35.16 17.61
N LEU A 27 15.84 -35.56 16.54
CA LEU A 27 16.68 -34.64 15.75
C LEU A 27 15.99 -34.03 14.53
N ALA A 28 14.76 -34.40 14.23
CA ALA A 28 14.03 -33.90 13.04
C ALA A 28 13.20 -32.64 13.29
N CYS A 29 13.26 -32.03 14.47
CA CYS A 29 12.39 -30.90 14.85
C CYS A 29 13.05 -29.52 14.83
N ALA A 30 14.23 -29.37 14.18
CA ALA A 30 15.00 -28.13 14.27
C ALA A 30 15.27 -27.43 12.93
N ALA A 31 14.38 -27.55 11.97
CA ALA A 31 14.48 -26.70 10.76
C ALA A 31 13.08 -26.34 10.26
N GLN A 32 12.38 -25.52 11.03
CA GLN A 32 11.29 -24.75 10.43
C GLN A 32 11.94 -23.59 9.65
N PRO A 33 11.75 -23.52 8.32
CA PRO A 33 12.17 -22.33 7.61
C PRO A 33 11.38 -21.16 8.20
N ALA A 34 12.08 -20.21 8.74
CA ALA A 34 11.52 -18.93 9.10
C ALA A 34 10.92 -18.36 7.80
N LEU A 35 9.60 -18.45 7.65
CA LEU A 35 8.88 -17.76 6.60
C LEU A 35 9.18 -16.27 6.81
N ALA A 36 10.11 -15.75 6.02
CA ALA A 36 10.38 -14.34 5.96
C ALA A 36 9.05 -13.67 5.62
N ARG A 37 8.43 -13.01 6.59
CA ARG A 37 7.26 -12.17 6.34
C ARG A 37 7.73 -11.07 5.43
N VAL A 38 7.36 -11.13 4.16
CA VAL A 38 7.52 -10.01 3.25
C VAL A 38 6.63 -8.91 3.80
N VAL A 39 7.23 -7.96 4.49
CA VAL A 39 6.55 -6.73 4.89
C VAL A 39 6.36 -5.91 3.62
N VAL A 40 5.22 -6.08 2.97
CA VAL A 40 4.82 -5.20 1.88
C VAL A 40 4.63 -3.82 2.51
N LYS A 41 5.58 -2.91 2.25
CA LYS A 41 5.47 -1.53 2.68
C LYS A 41 4.21 -0.95 2.03
N LYS A 42 3.20 -0.68 2.84
CA LYS A 42 1.94 -0.14 2.38
C LYS A 42 2.22 1.23 1.76
N GLY A 43 2.07 1.35 0.46
CA GLY A 43 2.23 2.62 -0.23
C GLY A 43 1.18 3.62 0.28
N VAL A 44 1.54 4.89 0.31
CA VAL A 44 0.62 5.99 0.54
C VAL A 44 0.45 6.75 -0.76
N TYR A 45 -0.79 7.04 -1.11
CA TYR A 45 -1.17 7.58 -2.40
C TYR A 45 -1.81 8.95 -2.25
N GLY A 46 -1.53 9.83 -3.21
CA GLY A 46 -2.20 11.10 -3.37
C GLY A 46 -2.73 11.27 -4.79
N ALA A 47 -3.67 12.17 -4.97
CA ALA A 47 -4.19 12.56 -6.27
C ALA A 47 -4.65 14.02 -6.25
N ILE A 48 -4.64 14.64 -7.41
CA ILE A 48 -5.20 15.96 -7.67
C ILE A 48 -6.18 15.83 -8.84
N ALA A 49 -7.39 16.35 -8.67
CA ALA A 49 -8.40 16.46 -9.70
C ALA A 49 -8.66 17.93 -10.03
N LEU A 50 -8.99 18.22 -11.27
CA LEU A 50 -9.23 19.56 -11.78
C LEU A 50 -10.43 19.57 -12.73
N GLU A 51 -11.27 20.58 -12.62
CA GLU A 51 -12.21 21.00 -13.64
C GLU A 51 -11.57 22.16 -14.44
N ARG A 52 -11.30 21.93 -15.71
CA ARG A 52 -10.43 22.78 -16.52
C ARG A 52 -10.99 24.15 -16.86
N GLU A 53 -12.30 24.28 -16.97
CA GLU A 53 -12.93 25.53 -17.37
C GLU A 53 -13.07 26.50 -16.20
N THR A 54 -13.44 25.98 -15.03
CA THR A 54 -13.64 26.79 -13.83
C THR A 54 -12.40 26.93 -12.97
N GLY A 55 -11.41 26.01 -13.14
CA GLY A 55 -10.25 25.93 -12.29
C GLY A 55 -10.53 25.28 -10.93
N GLN A 56 -11.74 24.78 -10.71
CA GLN A 56 -12.10 24.09 -9.48
C GLN A 56 -11.28 22.79 -9.34
N HIS A 57 -10.78 22.53 -8.17
CA HIS A 57 -9.90 21.39 -7.93
C HIS A 57 -10.18 20.72 -6.60
N GLY A 58 -9.75 19.47 -6.51
CA GLY A 58 -9.73 18.70 -5.28
C GLY A 58 -8.42 17.95 -5.17
N TYR A 59 -7.96 17.72 -3.95
CA TYR A 59 -6.75 16.95 -3.72
C TYR A 59 -6.86 16.08 -2.50
N VAL A 60 -6.09 14.99 -2.49
CA VAL A 60 -6.03 14.06 -1.37
C VAL A 60 -4.61 13.55 -1.17
N TYR A 61 -4.30 13.21 0.05
CA TYR A 61 -3.03 12.63 0.46
C TYR A 61 -3.24 11.48 1.44
N ASN A 62 -2.22 10.63 1.59
CA ASN A 62 -2.21 9.50 2.53
C ASN A 62 -3.36 8.49 2.36
N ALA A 63 -3.91 8.37 1.15
CA ALA A 63 -4.87 7.32 0.86
C ALA A 63 -4.20 5.94 0.81
N ALA A 64 -4.94 4.91 1.19
CA ALA A 64 -4.42 3.55 1.26
C ALA A 64 -4.19 2.91 -0.13
N THR A 65 -4.87 3.40 -1.17
CA THR A 65 -4.75 2.92 -2.54
C THR A 65 -4.84 4.07 -3.53
N SER A 66 -4.25 3.89 -4.71
CA SER A 66 -4.35 4.86 -5.80
C SER A 66 -5.80 5.09 -6.24
N ARG A 67 -6.64 4.05 -6.24
CA ARG A 67 -8.07 4.17 -6.57
C ARG A 67 -8.81 5.03 -5.56
N ALA A 68 -8.58 4.81 -4.27
CA ALA A 68 -9.19 5.62 -3.21
C ALA A 68 -8.76 7.09 -3.32
N ALA A 69 -7.45 7.34 -3.58
CA ALA A 69 -6.96 8.69 -3.79
C ALA A 69 -7.66 9.41 -4.94
N LYS A 70 -7.78 8.75 -6.09
CA LYS A 70 -8.43 9.32 -7.28
C LYS A 70 -9.91 9.63 -7.04
N ASN A 71 -10.66 8.68 -6.48
CA ASN A 71 -12.08 8.86 -6.21
C ASN A 71 -12.32 10.00 -5.22
N GLU A 72 -11.51 10.09 -4.19
CA GLU A 72 -11.63 11.15 -3.20
C GLU A 72 -11.26 12.53 -3.75
N ALA A 73 -10.23 12.64 -4.59
CA ALA A 73 -9.88 13.88 -5.26
C ALA A 73 -11.01 14.37 -6.19
N LEU A 74 -11.64 13.46 -6.94
CA LEU A 74 -12.81 13.77 -7.76
C LEU A 74 -14.01 14.24 -6.92
N ARG A 75 -14.24 13.57 -5.78
CA ARG A 75 -15.32 13.94 -4.86
C ARG A 75 -15.10 15.35 -4.29
N GLN A 76 -13.88 15.68 -3.90
CA GLN A 76 -13.52 17.01 -3.38
C GLN A 76 -13.58 18.11 -4.48
N CYS A 77 -13.23 17.77 -5.71
CA CYS A 77 -13.37 18.66 -6.85
C CYS A 77 -14.84 19.03 -7.09
N GLY A 78 -15.77 18.10 -6.88
CA GLY A 78 -17.20 18.35 -6.72
C GLY A 78 -17.93 18.79 -7.98
N GLN A 79 -17.34 18.71 -9.16
CA GLN A 79 -17.95 19.08 -10.45
C GLN A 79 -18.03 17.87 -11.38
N PRO A 80 -19.07 17.76 -12.21
CA PRO A 80 -19.23 16.62 -13.14
C PRO A 80 -18.09 16.46 -14.14
N ARG A 81 -17.39 17.54 -14.48
CA ARG A 81 -16.26 17.54 -15.44
C ARG A 81 -14.89 17.50 -14.78
N CYS A 82 -14.82 17.20 -13.49
CA CYS A 82 -13.55 16.99 -12.83
C CYS A 82 -12.83 15.76 -13.37
N GLU A 83 -11.56 15.91 -13.66
CA GLU A 83 -10.66 14.84 -14.10
C GLU A 83 -9.48 14.72 -13.16
N VAL A 84 -8.99 13.52 -12.93
CA VAL A 84 -7.73 13.31 -12.20
C VAL A 84 -6.57 13.73 -13.10
N VAL A 85 -5.90 14.81 -12.74
CA VAL A 85 -4.77 15.39 -13.50
C VAL A 85 -3.42 14.95 -12.97
N LEU A 86 -3.34 14.46 -11.74
CA LEU A 86 -2.12 13.92 -11.14
C LEU A 86 -2.45 12.82 -10.14
N SER A 87 -1.65 11.75 -10.18
CA SER A 87 -1.66 10.69 -9.17
C SER A 87 -0.21 10.37 -8.80
N PHE A 88 0.07 10.26 -7.51
CA PHE A 88 1.43 10.08 -6.99
C PHE A 88 1.44 9.19 -5.75
N SER A 89 2.60 8.68 -5.41
CA SER A 89 2.82 7.89 -4.19
C SER A 89 4.19 8.16 -3.61
N ASN A 90 4.28 8.20 -2.28
CA ASN A 90 5.54 8.46 -1.55
C ASN A 90 6.29 9.71 -2.07
N ALA A 91 5.54 10.76 -2.41
CA ALA A 91 6.05 11.98 -3.01
C ALA A 91 5.13 13.18 -2.69
N CYS A 92 5.52 14.35 -3.13
CA CYS A 92 4.67 15.52 -3.19
C CYS A 92 4.21 15.77 -4.63
N GLY A 93 2.94 16.14 -4.81
CA GLY A 93 2.37 16.56 -6.07
C GLY A 93 1.97 18.03 -6.00
N ALA A 94 2.05 18.74 -7.11
CA ALA A 94 1.62 20.13 -7.26
C ALA A 94 0.88 20.37 -8.57
N LEU A 95 -0.09 21.27 -8.51
CA LEU A 95 -0.86 21.79 -9.64
C LEU A 95 -0.63 23.29 -9.74
N ALA A 96 -0.24 23.76 -10.91
CA ALA A 96 -0.23 25.19 -11.25
C ALA A 96 -1.23 25.48 -12.36
N GLN A 97 -1.93 26.57 -12.24
CA GLN A 97 -2.90 27.03 -13.22
C GLN A 97 -2.50 28.41 -13.75
N GLY A 98 -2.65 28.57 -15.04
CA GLY A 98 -2.54 29.82 -15.76
C GLY A 98 -3.86 30.15 -16.50
N PRO A 99 -3.92 31.23 -17.29
CA PRO A 99 -5.17 31.73 -17.88
C PRO A 99 -5.93 30.72 -18.75
N LYS A 100 -5.25 29.80 -19.43
CA LYS A 100 -5.85 28.80 -20.33
C LYS A 100 -5.22 27.43 -20.27
N LYS A 101 -4.39 27.19 -19.29
CA LYS A 101 -3.59 25.96 -19.19
C LYS A 101 -3.30 25.60 -17.75
N TYR A 102 -3.04 24.34 -17.51
CA TYR A 102 -2.56 23.86 -16.24
C TYR A 102 -1.35 22.96 -16.44
N PHE A 103 -0.59 22.80 -15.39
CA PHE A 103 0.57 21.91 -15.32
C PHE A 103 0.57 21.17 -13.99
N THR A 104 1.12 19.98 -13.99
CA THR A 104 1.33 19.20 -12.79
C THR A 104 2.77 18.71 -12.71
N ALA A 105 3.27 18.56 -11.51
CA ALA A 105 4.59 18.02 -11.27
C ALA A 105 4.63 17.26 -9.93
N THR A 106 5.59 16.34 -9.83
CA THR A 106 5.91 15.65 -8.58
C THR A 106 7.33 15.97 -8.15
N GLY A 107 7.58 15.87 -6.85
CA GLY A 107 8.90 16.06 -6.26
C GLY A 107 9.01 15.28 -4.95
N ALA A 108 10.22 15.12 -4.44
CA ALA A 108 10.45 14.51 -3.13
C ALA A 108 9.97 15.43 -1.99
N THR A 109 9.94 16.73 -2.23
CA THR A 109 9.45 17.74 -1.28
C THR A 109 8.40 18.63 -1.93
N GLN A 110 7.62 19.31 -1.09
CA GLN A 110 6.65 20.31 -1.54
C GLN A 110 7.33 21.39 -2.41
N GLN A 111 8.43 21.93 -1.94
CA GLN A 111 9.15 22.98 -2.64
C GLN A 111 9.64 22.53 -4.01
N GLU A 112 10.14 21.30 -4.12
CA GLU A 112 10.57 20.73 -5.39
C GLU A 112 9.41 20.60 -6.37
N ALA A 113 8.28 20.02 -5.92
CA ALA A 113 7.09 19.88 -6.77
C ALA A 113 6.57 21.23 -7.25
N GLN A 114 6.48 22.22 -6.37
CA GLN A 114 6.03 23.58 -6.70
C GLN A 114 6.99 24.28 -7.66
N THR A 115 8.29 24.19 -7.43
CA THR A 115 9.29 24.79 -8.32
C THR A 115 9.24 24.18 -9.71
N LYS A 116 9.12 22.84 -9.78
CA LYS A 116 9.01 22.13 -11.06
C LYS A 116 7.75 22.54 -11.83
N VAL A 117 6.60 22.60 -11.18
CA VAL A 117 5.35 22.92 -11.86
C VAL A 117 5.33 24.37 -12.39
N LEU A 118 5.91 25.31 -11.66
CA LEU A 118 6.02 26.70 -12.12
C LEU A 118 7.00 26.83 -13.29
N ARG A 119 8.10 26.08 -13.30
CA ARG A 119 9.01 26.03 -14.46
C ARG A 119 8.32 25.45 -15.71
N LEU A 120 7.50 24.43 -15.56
CA LEU A 120 6.73 23.85 -16.67
C LEU A 120 5.72 24.85 -17.23
N CYS A 121 5.11 25.65 -16.37
CA CYS A 121 4.16 26.67 -16.78
C CYS A 121 4.84 27.80 -17.57
N ALA A 122 6.04 28.18 -17.18
CA ALA A 122 6.87 29.21 -17.85
C ALA A 122 6.18 30.56 -18.10
N ASP A 123 5.11 30.86 -17.34
CA ASP A 123 4.30 32.08 -17.49
C ASP A 123 4.16 32.75 -16.11
N LYS A 124 4.38 34.05 -16.07
CA LYS A 124 4.24 34.83 -14.84
C LYS A 124 2.83 34.85 -14.27
N ALA A 125 1.82 34.60 -15.12
CA ALA A 125 0.42 34.45 -14.69
C ALA A 125 0.09 33.08 -14.06
N CYS A 126 1.01 32.15 -14.08
CA CYS A 126 0.82 30.86 -13.41
C CYS A 126 1.03 30.94 -11.90
N SER A 127 0.13 30.33 -11.17
CA SER A 127 0.23 30.18 -9.73
C SER A 127 0.00 28.73 -9.31
N VAL A 128 0.64 28.30 -8.23
CA VAL A 128 0.36 27.01 -7.60
C VAL A 128 -0.99 27.12 -6.90
N THR A 129 -1.96 26.32 -7.34
CA THR A 129 -3.32 26.35 -6.81
C THR A 129 -3.63 25.17 -5.89
N ALA A 130 -2.92 24.05 -6.06
CA ALA A 130 -3.02 22.92 -5.15
C ALA A 130 -1.68 22.18 -5.04
N TRP A 131 -1.45 21.62 -3.87
CA TRP A 131 -0.35 20.70 -3.62
C TRP A 131 -0.69 19.75 -2.48
N ALA A 132 -0.09 18.57 -2.47
CA ALA A 132 -0.23 17.59 -1.40
C ALA A 132 1.02 16.71 -1.33
N CYS A 133 1.37 16.25 -0.14
CA CYS A 133 2.46 15.31 0.09
C CYS A 133 1.95 14.05 0.78
N THR A 134 2.40 12.90 0.32
CA THR A 134 2.18 11.60 0.97
C THR A 134 3.37 11.25 1.86
N ARG A 135 3.11 10.72 3.05
CA ARG A 135 4.16 10.36 4.04
C ARG A 135 3.96 8.95 4.58
#